data_85412de3d744e41d535b73bcb7ab17b8
#
_entry.id   85412de3d744e41d535b73bcb7ab17b8
#
_cell.length_a   1.000
_cell.length_b   1.000
_cell.length_c   1.000
_cell.angle_alpha   90.00
_cell.angle_beta   90.00
_cell.angle_gamma   90.00
#
_symmetry.space_group_name_H-M   'P 1'
#
loop_
_entity.id
_entity.type
_entity.pdbx_description
1 polymer ?
#
loop_
_entity_poly.entity_id
_entity_poly.type
_entity_poly.pdbx_seq_one_letter_code
_entity_poly.pdbx_strand_id
1 'polypeptide(L)'
;MILTLFAFVLGGVVGSFLNVVIYRLPKKESIVAPPSHCPHCSHRLSALELIPIFSWIFQRGRCRHCGARISARYPLVEALTASLFALAARLQPDFPALLLVWVFMALLIALSFIDIDTYTLPDSLVYAGLALGWMASYLLKYPLAPQASVDSALMSAGLLALVAGYGALLVRRLKDGKREWPVGLHTMHLAGMVGAWSGPAAGLVAGFLNWALNARSKKVFALPDGLTLGLAALAPVAGYMVPGWLQSGLDSLRGLLVATGGLALAGGLYWAFRPEPEEDPNEVVVMGFGDVKLAGMLGAWLGFWPFLVGLMVAVLAGAVLGTAFRSRKVPFGPYLAIGGLVALFFGNRIVSWYLSYLGIG
;
A
#
# COMPACT_ATOMS: atom_id res chain seq x y z
N MET A 1 21.12 -19.85 14.49
CA MET A 1 22.06 -19.95 13.34
C MET A 1 21.45 -20.75 12.18
N ILE A 2 21.00 -22.00 12.38
CA ILE A 2 20.43 -22.86 11.32
C ILE A 2 19.19 -22.20 10.67
N LEU A 3 18.22 -21.72 11.47
CA LEU A 3 17.02 -21.04 10.94
C LEU A 3 17.36 -19.81 10.09
N THR A 4 18.35 -19.02 10.49
CA THR A 4 18.78 -17.82 9.74
C THR A 4 19.39 -18.21 8.38
N LEU A 5 20.21 -19.27 8.34
CA LEU A 5 20.78 -19.79 7.10
C LEU A 5 19.67 -20.35 6.18
N PHE A 6 18.76 -21.14 6.74
CA PHE A 6 17.59 -21.64 6.00
C PHE A 6 16.75 -20.48 5.45
N ALA A 7 16.48 -19.46 6.26
CA ALA A 7 15.74 -18.27 5.83
C ALA A 7 16.44 -17.53 4.69
N PHE A 8 17.77 -17.42 4.74
CA PHE A 8 18.56 -16.80 3.67
C PHE A 8 18.42 -17.57 2.35
N VAL A 9 18.57 -18.90 2.38
CA VAL A 9 18.42 -19.74 1.19
C VAL A 9 16.99 -19.68 0.64
N LEU A 10 16.00 -19.84 1.51
CA LEU A 10 14.58 -19.74 1.14
C LEU A 10 14.26 -18.36 0.54
N GLY A 11 14.75 -17.30 1.17
CA GLY A 11 14.56 -15.93 0.67
C GLY A 11 15.17 -15.72 -0.71
N GLY A 12 16.34 -16.33 -1.01
CA GLY A 12 16.92 -16.32 -2.35
C GLY A 12 16.03 -17.00 -3.38
N VAL A 13 15.50 -18.18 -3.05
CA VAL A 13 14.58 -18.94 -3.94
C VAL A 13 13.29 -18.13 -4.18
N VAL A 14 12.70 -17.57 -3.11
CA VAL A 14 11.53 -16.68 -3.23
C VAL A 14 11.87 -15.45 -4.06
N GLY A 15 13.02 -14.82 -3.86
CA GLY A 15 13.48 -13.67 -4.65
C GLY A 15 13.61 -13.97 -6.13
N SER A 16 14.09 -15.17 -6.48
CA SER A 16 14.13 -15.64 -7.87
C SER A 16 12.73 -15.76 -8.48
N PHE A 17 11.76 -16.29 -7.72
CA PHE A 17 10.36 -16.30 -8.14
C PHE A 17 9.76 -14.88 -8.22
N LEU A 18 10.08 -13.99 -7.29
CA LEU A 18 9.60 -12.60 -7.35
C LEU A 18 10.05 -11.89 -8.63
N ASN A 19 11.25 -12.18 -9.16
CA ASN A 19 11.66 -11.65 -10.46
C ASN A 19 10.69 -12.04 -11.59
N VAL A 20 10.12 -13.25 -11.55
CA VAL A 20 9.09 -13.68 -12.51
C VAL A 20 7.80 -12.90 -12.31
N VAL A 21 7.35 -12.73 -11.05
CA VAL A 21 6.15 -11.96 -10.72
C VAL A 21 6.30 -10.51 -11.18
N ILE A 22 7.42 -9.86 -10.84
CA ILE A 22 7.72 -8.47 -11.18
C ILE A 22 7.68 -8.25 -12.70
N TYR A 23 8.21 -9.18 -13.46
CA TYR A 23 8.26 -9.05 -14.93
C TYR A 23 6.92 -9.36 -15.61
N ARG A 24 6.23 -10.43 -15.18
CA ARG A 24 5.06 -10.97 -15.88
C ARG A 24 3.74 -10.37 -15.46
N LEU A 25 3.57 -10.09 -14.16
CA LEU A 25 2.29 -9.65 -13.64
C LEU A 25 1.78 -8.33 -14.26
N PRO A 26 2.62 -7.29 -14.44
CA PRO A 26 2.17 -6.07 -15.11
C PRO A 26 1.77 -6.26 -16.57
N LYS A 27 2.36 -7.27 -17.22
CA LYS A 27 2.06 -7.64 -18.62
C LYS A 27 0.86 -8.57 -18.75
N LYS A 28 0.22 -8.92 -17.64
CA LYS A 28 -0.88 -9.90 -17.57
C LYS A 28 -0.49 -11.29 -18.11
N GLU A 29 0.80 -11.62 -18.05
CA GLU A 29 1.34 -12.93 -18.44
C GLU A 29 1.23 -13.92 -17.28
N SER A 30 1.11 -15.22 -17.61
CA SER A 30 1.08 -16.30 -16.60
C SER A 30 2.40 -16.37 -15.82
N ILE A 31 2.30 -16.35 -14.48
CA ILE A 31 3.46 -16.55 -13.60
C ILE A 31 3.90 -18.02 -13.48
N VAL A 32 3.08 -18.96 -14.00
CA VAL A 32 3.32 -20.39 -13.92
C VAL A 32 3.94 -20.93 -15.22
N ALA A 33 3.46 -20.49 -16.37
CA ALA A 33 3.88 -20.96 -17.68
C ALA A 33 4.09 -19.77 -18.65
N PRO A 34 5.05 -19.86 -19.58
CA PRO A 34 6.06 -20.91 -19.76
C PRO A 34 7.16 -20.87 -18.69
N PRO A 35 8.01 -21.91 -18.58
CA PRO A 35 9.18 -21.92 -17.69
C PRO A 35 10.11 -20.73 -17.96
N SER A 36 10.97 -20.40 -16.99
CA SER A 36 11.96 -19.33 -17.14
C SER A 36 12.88 -19.59 -18.32
N HIS A 37 13.07 -18.59 -19.17
CA HIS A 37 13.86 -18.66 -20.39
C HIS A 37 14.62 -17.36 -20.63
N CYS A 38 15.67 -17.43 -21.43
CA CYS A 38 16.40 -16.24 -21.86
C CYS A 38 15.52 -15.41 -22.83
N PRO A 39 15.32 -14.10 -22.57
CA PRO A 39 14.47 -13.26 -23.44
C PRO A 39 15.06 -13.03 -24.84
N HIS A 40 16.37 -13.28 -25.04
CA HIS A 40 17.04 -13.06 -26.34
C HIS A 40 17.08 -14.30 -27.23
N CYS A 41 17.29 -15.50 -26.66
CA CYS A 41 17.42 -16.74 -27.45
C CYS A 41 16.34 -17.76 -27.13
N SER A 42 15.39 -17.45 -26.25
CA SER A 42 14.29 -18.32 -25.82
C SER A 42 14.74 -19.67 -25.22
N HIS A 43 16.05 -19.82 -24.96
CA HIS A 43 16.57 -21.03 -24.31
C HIS A 43 15.98 -21.17 -22.92
N ARG A 44 15.41 -22.33 -22.58
CA ARG A 44 14.87 -22.67 -21.28
C ARG A 44 16.00 -22.76 -20.25
N LEU A 45 15.89 -22.05 -19.13
CA LEU A 45 16.88 -22.09 -18.07
C LEU A 45 16.82 -23.42 -17.30
N SER A 46 17.99 -24.03 -17.10
CA SER A 46 18.17 -25.23 -16.29
C SER A 46 18.13 -24.89 -14.78
N ALA A 47 17.98 -25.92 -13.93
CA ALA A 47 17.97 -25.73 -12.46
C ALA A 47 19.27 -25.08 -11.96
N LEU A 48 20.43 -25.37 -12.56
CA LEU A 48 21.71 -24.75 -12.18
C LEU A 48 21.78 -23.28 -12.58
N GLU A 49 21.10 -22.86 -13.63
CA GLU A 49 21.02 -21.46 -14.07
C GLU A 49 19.99 -20.66 -13.27
N LEU A 50 19.18 -21.34 -12.47
CA LEU A 50 18.19 -20.75 -11.57
C LEU A 50 18.65 -20.70 -10.10
N ILE A 51 19.88 -21.14 -9.77
CA ILE A 51 20.43 -21.01 -8.42
C ILE A 51 20.57 -19.51 -8.11
N PRO A 52 19.84 -18.98 -7.11
CA PRO A 52 19.80 -17.55 -6.85
C PRO A 52 21.18 -16.98 -6.56
N ILE A 53 21.44 -15.78 -7.08
CA ILE A 53 22.70 -15.03 -6.90
C ILE A 53 23.89 -15.71 -7.55
N PHE A 54 24.16 -16.98 -7.19
CA PHE A 54 25.35 -17.71 -7.63
C PHE A 54 25.36 -17.97 -9.14
N SER A 55 24.23 -18.34 -9.74
CA SER A 55 24.17 -18.58 -11.18
C SER A 55 24.58 -17.33 -11.96
N TRP A 56 24.13 -16.15 -11.56
CA TRP A 56 24.47 -14.88 -12.20
C TRP A 56 25.97 -14.56 -12.06
N ILE A 57 26.57 -14.79 -10.88
CA ILE A 57 28.01 -14.58 -10.63
C ILE A 57 28.84 -15.53 -11.50
N PHE A 58 28.53 -16.83 -11.48
CA PHE A 58 29.28 -17.82 -12.26
C PHE A 58 29.17 -17.63 -13.77
N GLN A 59 28.00 -17.12 -14.24
CA GLN A 59 27.76 -16.78 -15.64
C GLN A 59 28.30 -15.38 -16.01
N ARG A 60 28.91 -14.67 -15.05
CA ARG A 60 29.43 -13.29 -15.23
C ARG A 60 28.37 -12.35 -15.82
N GLY A 61 27.10 -12.51 -15.40
CA GLY A 61 25.97 -11.73 -15.87
C GLY A 61 25.62 -11.92 -17.34
N ARG A 62 25.90 -13.10 -17.93
CA ARG A 62 25.63 -13.40 -19.35
C ARG A 62 24.94 -14.73 -19.52
N CYS A 63 24.06 -14.82 -20.52
CA CYS A 63 23.45 -16.08 -20.92
C CYS A 63 24.50 -17.06 -21.43
N ARG A 64 24.48 -18.30 -20.97
CA ARG A 64 25.41 -19.35 -21.40
C ARG A 64 25.31 -19.72 -22.90
N HIS A 65 24.11 -19.53 -23.50
CA HIS A 65 23.84 -19.95 -24.89
C HIS A 65 24.12 -18.83 -25.89
N CYS A 66 23.62 -17.59 -25.62
CA CYS A 66 23.75 -16.51 -26.60
C CYS A 66 24.68 -15.38 -26.16
N GLY A 67 25.26 -15.44 -24.96
CA GLY A 67 26.14 -14.38 -24.44
C GLY A 67 25.46 -13.06 -24.08
N ALA A 68 24.15 -12.92 -24.28
CA ALA A 68 23.41 -11.70 -23.97
C ALA A 68 23.53 -11.34 -22.47
N ARG A 69 23.61 -10.03 -22.17
CA ARG A 69 23.75 -9.53 -20.79
C ARG A 69 22.47 -9.77 -20.00
N ILE A 70 22.63 -10.28 -18.77
CA ILE A 70 21.56 -10.46 -17.78
C ILE A 70 21.67 -9.29 -16.79
N SER A 71 20.56 -8.56 -16.58
CA SER A 71 20.52 -7.42 -15.66
C SER A 71 20.95 -7.81 -14.24
N ALA A 72 21.76 -6.96 -13.59
CA ALA A 72 22.14 -7.10 -12.19
C ALA A 72 20.95 -6.98 -11.21
N ARG A 73 19.80 -6.50 -11.69
CA ARG A 73 18.57 -6.44 -10.91
C ARG A 73 18.10 -7.81 -10.42
N TYR A 74 18.28 -8.86 -11.22
CA TYR A 74 17.88 -10.23 -10.84
C TYR A 74 18.57 -10.68 -9.55
N PRO A 75 19.90 -10.72 -9.46
CA PRO A 75 20.58 -11.10 -8.23
C PRO A 75 20.38 -10.07 -7.12
N LEU A 76 20.10 -8.80 -7.42
CA LEU A 76 19.78 -7.77 -6.40
C LEU A 76 18.47 -8.10 -5.68
N VAL A 77 17.39 -8.43 -6.39
CA VAL A 77 16.11 -8.83 -5.79
C VAL A 77 16.28 -10.10 -4.97
N GLU A 78 17.03 -11.07 -5.48
CA GLU A 78 17.32 -12.32 -4.78
C GLU A 78 18.10 -12.08 -3.48
N ALA A 79 19.16 -11.27 -3.52
CA ALA A 79 19.98 -10.95 -2.35
C ALA A 79 19.21 -10.11 -1.32
N LEU A 80 18.40 -9.15 -1.77
CA LEU A 80 17.55 -8.34 -0.91
C LEU A 80 16.54 -9.22 -0.16
N THR A 81 15.83 -10.10 -0.88
CA THR A 81 14.84 -11.01 -0.29
C THR A 81 15.51 -11.99 0.69
N ALA A 82 16.65 -12.58 0.31
CA ALA A 82 17.44 -13.46 1.17
C ALA A 82 17.86 -12.78 2.47
N SER A 83 18.38 -11.56 2.37
CA SER A 83 18.86 -10.78 3.52
C SER A 83 17.72 -10.38 4.46
N LEU A 84 16.59 -9.94 3.91
CA LEU A 84 15.44 -9.56 4.70
C LEU A 84 14.79 -10.76 5.39
N PHE A 85 14.69 -11.90 4.73
CA PHE A 85 14.19 -13.14 5.35
C PHE A 85 15.09 -13.61 6.50
N ALA A 86 16.41 -13.56 6.30
CA ALA A 86 17.38 -13.89 7.34
C ALA A 86 17.32 -12.92 8.52
N LEU A 87 17.13 -11.62 8.26
CA LEU A 87 16.94 -10.60 9.29
C LEU A 87 15.65 -10.86 10.08
N ALA A 88 14.54 -11.12 9.40
CA ALA A 88 13.27 -11.45 10.05
C ALA A 88 13.38 -12.67 10.94
N ALA A 89 14.08 -13.72 10.49
CA ALA A 89 14.30 -14.94 11.27
C ALA A 89 15.14 -14.73 12.57
N ARG A 90 15.86 -13.62 12.65
CA ARG A 90 16.58 -13.22 13.89
C ARG A 90 15.71 -12.40 14.83
N LEU A 91 14.79 -11.60 14.28
CA LEU A 91 13.99 -10.64 15.05
C LEU A 91 12.65 -11.23 15.50
N GLN A 92 12.13 -12.21 14.77
CA GLN A 92 10.85 -12.87 15.04
C GLN A 92 11.05 -14.32 15.46
N PRO A 93 10.94 -14.64 16.76
CA PRO A 93 11.19 -15.99 17.26
C PRO A 93 10.02 -16.95 17.02
N ASP A 94 8.79 -16.44 16.90
CA ASP A 94 7.60 -17.23 16.62
C ASP A 94 7.53 -17.64 15.16
N PHE A 95 7.56 -18.96 14.89
CA PHE A 95 7.66 -19.46 13.50
C PHE A 95 6.40 -19.20 12.67
N PRO A 96 5.17 -19.39 13.13
CA PRO A 96 3.97 -19.00 12.39
C PRO A 96 3.94 -17.51 12.02
N ALA A 97 4.28 -16.64 12.95
CA ALA A 97 4.38 -15.21 12.70
C ALA A 97 5.49 -14.87 11.70
N LEU A 98 6.63 -15.57 11.77
CA LEU A 98 7.74 -15.41 10.83
C LEU A 98 7.32 -15.73 9.38
N LEU A 99 6.53 -16.78 9.17
CA LEU A 99 6.00 -17.10 7.84
C LEU A 99 5.16 -15.95 7.27
N LEU A 100 4.29 -15.37 8.10
CA LEU A 100 3.47 -14.22 7.70
C LEU A 100 4.34 -13.00 7.39
N VAL A 101 5.37 -12.73 8.19
CA VAL A 101 6.34 -11.66 7.95
C VAL A 101 7.06 -11.86 6.62
N TRP A 102 7.48 -13.07 6.29
CA TRP A 102 8.11 -13.36 5.00
C TRP A 102 7.17 -13.12 3.82
N VAL A 103 5.90 -13.54 3.92
CA VAL A 103 4.89 -13.26 2.89
C VAL A 103 4.70 -11.75 2.71
N PHE A 104 4.55 -11.01 3.80
CA PHE A 104 4.41 -9.55 3.76
C PHE A 104 5.63 -8.88 3.11
N MET A 105 6.84 -9.26 3.49
CA MET A 105 8.07 -8.76 2.87
C MET A 105 8.15 -9.05 1.38
N ALA A 106 7.81 -10.28 0.96
CA ALA A 106 7.78 -10.68 -0.44
C ALA A 106 6.80 -9.82 -1.26
N LEU A 107 5.61 -9.54 -0.71
CA LEU A 107 4.64 -8.63 -1.33
C LEU A 107 5.20 -7.21 -1.48
N LEU A 108 5.81 -6.66 -0.42
CA LEU A 108 6.40 -5.32 -0.47
C LEU A 108 7.53 -5.21 -1.48
N ILE A 109 8.39 -6.23 -1.58
CA ILE A 109 9.46 -6.26 -2.57
C ILE A 109 8.88 -6.31 -3.98
N ALA A 110 7.93 -7.20 -4.25
CA ALA A 110 7.29 -7.31 -5.56
C ALA A 110 6.62 -5.99 -5.97
N LEU A 111 5.78 -5.42 -5.10
CA LEU A 111 5.10 -4.14 -5.33
C LEU A 111 6.08 -3.00 -5.59
N SER A 112 7.18 -2.91 -4.81
CA SER A 112 8.21 -1.88 -4.99
C SER A 112 8.86 -1.94 -6.36
N PHE A 113 9.28 -3.13 -6.79
CA PHE A 113 9.97 -3.26 -8.08
C PHE A 113 9.01 -3.13 -9.26
N ILE A 114 7.74 -3.51 -9.12
CA ILE A 114 6.72 -3.26 -10.13
C ILE A 114 6.46 -1.76 -10.27
N ASP A 115 6.31 -1.05 -9.14
CA ASP A 115 6.06 0.39 -9.15
C ASP A 115 7.25 1.19 -9.73
N ILE A 116 8.49 0.78 -9.47
CA ILE A 116 9.68 1.36 -10.10
C ILE A 116 9.63 1.23 -11.63
N ASP A 117 9.10 0.11 -12.14
CA ASP A 117 9.07 -0.15 -13.58
C ASP A 117 7.89 0.48 -14.29
N THR A 118 6.73 0.48 -13.66
CA THR A 118 5.44 0.75 -14.33
C THR A 118 4.71 1.96 -13.75
N TYR A 119 5.16 2.51 -12.63
CA TYR A 119 4.46 3.53 -11.85
C TYR A 119 3.03 3.11 -11.47
N THR A 120 2.81 1.81 -11.33
CA THR A 120 1.51 1.24 -10.96
C THR A 120 1.66 0.15 -9.92
N LEU A 121 0.68 0.04 -9.04
CA LEU A 121 0.60 -1.01 -8.02
C LEU A 121 -0.52 -1.98 -8.41
N PRO A 122 -0.20 -3.25 -8.77
CA PRO A 122 -1.21 -4.23 -9.19
C PRO A 122 -2.22 -4.51 -8.08
N ASP A 123 -3.49 -4.31 -8.37
CA ASP A 123 -4.60 -4.53 -7.44
C ASP A 123 -4.63 -5.96 -6.89
N SER A 124 -4.30 -6.93 -7.71
CA SER A 124 -4.24 -8.34 -7.31
C SER A 124 -3.28 -8.59 -6.15
N LEU A 125 -2.10 -7.96 -6.13
CA LEU A 125 -1.14 -8.10 -5.04
C LEU A 125 -1.54 -7.29 -3.81
N VAL A 126 -2.01 -6.06 -4.01
CA VAL A 126 -2.39 -5.19 -2.88
C VAL A 126 -3.60 -5.75 -2.13
N TYR A 127 -4.67 -6.14 -2.84
CA TYR A 127 -5.85 -6.74 -2.20
C TYR A 127 -5.59 -8.14 -1.67
N ALA A 128 -4.74 -8.94 -2.33
CA ALA A 128 -4.29 -10.21 -1.74
C ALA A 128 -3.54 -9.99 -0.42
N GLY A 129 -2.64 -9.01 -0.38
CA GLY A 129 -1.90 -8.65 0.84
C GLY A 129 -2.82 -8.13 1.95
N LEU A 130 -3.80 -7.29 1.62
CA LEU A 130 -4.83 -6.80 2.55
C LEU A 130 -5.67 -7.96 3.11
N ALA A 131 -6.17 -8.84 2.25
CA ALA A 131 -6.97 -10.01 2.64
C ALA A 131 -6.16 -10.98 3.52
N LEU A 132 -4.89 -11.22 3.18
CA LEU A 132 -4.00 -12.05 4.00
C LEU A 132 -3.76 -11.44 5.37
N GLY A 133 -3.57 -10.11 5.49
CA GLY A 133 -3.43 -9.42 6.77
C GLY A 133 -4.69 -9.57 7.64
N TRP A 134 -5.87 -9.39 7.07
CA TRP A 134 -7.14 -9.60 7.79
C TRP A 134 -7.37 -11.05 8.18
N MET A 135 -7.09 -11.98 7.26
CA MET A 135 -7.24 -13.42 7.53
C MET A 135 -6.29 -13.88 8.64
N ALA A 136 -5.03 -13.44 8.62
CA ALA A 136 -4.06 -13.73 9.65
C ALA A 136 -4.49 -13.15 11.00
N SER A 137 -4.98 -11.92 11.02
CA SER A 137 -5.52 -11.27 12.23
C SER A 137 -6.74 -12.01 12.78
N TYR A 138 -7.63 -12.50 11.92
CA TYR A 138 -8.82 -13.22 12.33
C TYR A 138 -8.49 -14.63 12.87
N LEU A 139 -7.67 -15.40 12.14
CA LEU A 139 -7.38 -16.80 12.45
C LEU A 139 -6.31 -16.95 13.53
N LEU A 140 -5.27 -16.14 13.47
CA LEU A 140 -4.08 -16.27 14.32
C LEU A 140 -3.95 -15.14 15.35
N LYS A 141 -4.82 -14.13 15.30
CA LYS A 141 -4.74 -12.88 16.09
C LYS A 141 -3.38 -12.19 15.95
N TYR A 142 -2.77 -12.36 14.81
CA TYR A 142 -1.47 -11.80 14.44
C TYR A 142 -1.55 -11.19 13.03
N PRO A 143 -0.90 -10.09 12.71
CA PRO A 143 -0.07 -9.25 13.60
C PRO A 143 -0.87 -8.41 14.62
N LEU A 144 -2.17 -8.27 14.42
CA LEU A 144 -3.08 -7.44 15.22
C LEU A 144 -4.34 -8.24 15.59
N ALA A 145 -5.09 -7.75 16.57
CA ALA A 145 -6.46 -8.21 16.80
C ALA A 145 -7.35 -7.87 15.57
N PRO A 146 -8.37 -8.67 15.22
CA PRO A 146 -9.16 -8.51 14.01
C PRO A 146 -9.73 -7.11 13.80
N GLN A 147 -10.35 -6.55 14.84
CA GLN A 147 -10.92 -5.20 14.78
C GLN A 147 -9.87 -4.12 14.57
N ALA A 148 -8.72 -4.24 15.26
CA ALA A 148 -7.62 -3.30 15.13
C ALA A 148 -7.00 -3.35 13.72
N SER A 149 -6.90 -4.52 13.11
CA SER A 149 -6.41 -4.69 11.74
C SER A 149 -7.34 -4.01 10.72
N VAL A 150 -8.66 -4.23 10.85
CA VAL A 150 -9.65 -3.60 9.97
C VAL A 150 -9.65 -2.08 10.16
N ASP A 151 -9.78 -1.60 11.39
CA ASP A 151 -9.77 -0.17 11.70
C ASP A 151 -8.50 0.51 11.17
N SER A 152 -7.35 -0.10 11.41
CA SER A 152 -6.06 0.46 10.96
C SER A 152 -5.94 0.48 9.45
N ALA A 153 -6.43 -0.54 8.74
CA ALA A 153 -6.46 -0.56 7.29
C ALA A 153 -7.31 0.60 6.75
N LEU A 154 -8.52 0.76 7.30
CA LEU A 154 -9.44 1.82 6.88
C LEU A 154 -8.88 3.20 7.21
N MET A 155 -8.34 3.39 8.40
CA MET A 155 -7.74 4.68 8.80
C MET A 155 -6.54 5.06 7.94
N SER A 156 -5.67 4.10 7.64
CA SER A 156 -4.46 4.34 6.82
C SER A 156 -4.82 4.67 5.36
N ALA A 157 -5.74 3.92 4.75
CA ALA A 157 -6.26 4.23 3.43
C ALA A 157 -6.98 5.60 3.42
N GLY A 158 -7.80 5.87 4.43
CA GLY A 158 -8.53 7.13 4.59
C GLY A 158 -7.60 8.33 4.70
N LEU A 159 -6.51 8.21 5.45
CA LEU A 159 -5.52 9.27 5.57
C LEU A 159 -4.93 9.66 4.21
N LEU A 160 -4.45 8.68 3.43
CA LEU A 160 -3.89 8.98 2.11
C LEU A 160 -4.96 9.41 1.10
N ALA A 161 -6.18 8.89 1.18
CA ALA A 161 -7.30 9.37 0.36
C ALA A 161 -7.65 10.84 0.66
N LEU A 162 -7.60 11.27 1.91
CA LEU A 162 -7.78 12.67 2.29
C LEU A 162 -6.62 13.54 1.81
N VAL A 163 -5.37 13.07 1.95
CA VAL A 163 -4.20 13.78 1.41
C VAL A 163 -4.34 13.97 -0.10
N ALA A 164 -4.78 12.95 -0.83
CA ALA A 164 -5.07 13.04 -2.26
C ALA A 164 -6.19 14.05 -2.54
N GLY A 165 -7.30 14.02 -1.78
CA GLY A 165 -8.46 14.90 -1.93
C GLY A 165 -8.14 16.37 -1.65
N TYR A 166 -7.55 16.67 -0.49
CA TYR A 166 -7.13 18.03 -0.15
C TYR A 166 -6.05 18.54 -1.10
N GLY A 167 -5.08 17.70 -1.46
CA GLY A 167 -4.04 18.05 -2.42
C GLY A 167 -4.62 18.39 -3.79
N ALA A 168 -5.54 17.57 -4.30
CA ALA A 168 -6.23 17.83 -5.57
C ALA A 168 -7.03 19.14 -5.52
N LEU A 169 -7.75 19.41 -4.42
CA LEU A 169 -8.51 20.65 -4.25
C LEU A 169 -7.60 21.89 -4.27
N LEU A 170 -6.46 21.83 -3.59
CA LEU A 170 -5.49 22.93 -3.55
C LEU A 170 -4.86 23.18 -4.93
N VAL A 171 -4.43 22.12 -5.63
CA VAL A 171 -3.82 22.23 -6.97
C VAL A 171 -4.83 22.76 -7.99
N ARG A 172 -6.10 22.39 -7.88
CA ARG A 172 -7.20 22.91 -8.71
C ARG A 172 -7.62 24.33 -8.31
N ARG A 173 -6.91 25.00 -7.39
CA ARG A 173 -7.24 26.31 -6.83
C ARG A 173 -8.66 26.35 -6.28
N LEU A 174 -8.99 25.37 -5.47
CA LEU A 174 -10.30 25.20 -4.83
C LEU A 174 -11.48 24.97 -5.81
N LYS A 175 -11.21 24.53 -7.03
CA LYS A 175 -12.24 24.09 -7.98
C LYS A 175 -12.62 22.64 -7.74
N ASP A 176 -13.90 22.33 -7.94
CA ASP A 176 -14.39 20.94 -7.87
C ASP A 176 -13.77 20.07 -8.96
N GLY A 177 -13.52 18.80 -8.62
CA GLY A 177 -13.06 17.81 -9.58
C GLY A 177 -14.18 17.32 -10.53
N LYS A 178 -13.80 16.60 -11.59
CA LYS A 178 -14.76 15.91 -12.46
C LYS A 178 -15.57 14.87 -11.69
N ARG A 179 -16.86 14.78 -11.98
CA ARG A 179 -17.83 13.94 -11.29
C ARG A 179 -18.62 13.09 -12.28
N GLU A 180 -17.92 12.34 -13.11
CA GLU A 180 -18.53 11.55 -14.18
C GLU A 180 -18.83 10.12 -13.74
N TRP A 181 -18.27 9.66 -12.61
CA TRP A 181 -18.31 8.26 -12.20
C TRP A 181 -19.17 8.02 -10.95
N PRO A 182 -19.77 6.82 -10.83
CA PRO A 182 -20.65 6.53 -9.69
C PRO A 182 -19.92 6.51 -8.34
N VAL A 183 -18.63 6.16 -8.32
CA VAL A 183 -17.78 6.17 -7.14
C VAL A 183 -16.45 6.85 -7.46
N GLY A 184 -16.01 7.77 -6.59
CA GLY A 184 -14.79 8.54 -6.74
C GLY A 184 -14.53 9.38 -5.50
N LEU A 185 -13.64 10.37 -5.60
CA LEU A 185 -13.29 11.24 -4.47
C LEU A 185 -14.52 11.92 -3.83
N HIS A 186 -15.49 12.37 -4.62
CA HIS A 186 -16.72 12.99 -4.10
C HIS A 186 -17.51 12.08 -3.15
N THR A 187 -17.57 10.78 -3.44
CA THR A 187 -18.24 9.79 -2.58
C THR A 187 -17.44 9.56 -1.29
N MET A 188 -16.12 9.52 -1.40
CA MET A 188 -15.21 9.39 -0.26
C MET A 188 -15.28 10.62 0.65
N HIS A 189 -15.29 11.84 0.07
CA HIS A 189 -15.42 13.09 0.82
C HIS A 189 -16.74 13.19 1.56
N LEU A 190 -17.86 12.79 0.92
CA LEU A 190 -19.16 12.72 1.57
C LEU A 190 -19.17 11.74 2.74
N ALA A 191 -18.66 10.54 2.53
CA ALA A 191 -18.55 9.52 3.58
C ALA A 191 -17.70 10.01 4.75
N GLY A 192 -16.56 10.62 4.47
CA GLY A 192 -15.68 11.19 5.48
C GLY A 192 -16.34 12.31 6.26
N MET A 193 -17.01 13.23 5.59
CA MET A 193 -17.76 14.32 6.23
C MET A 193 -18.81 13.76 7.21
N VAL A 194 -19.69 12.87 6.73
CA VAL A 194 -20.73 12.27 7.58
C VAL A 194 -20.10 11.46 8.71
N GLY A 195 -19.03 10.72 8.42
CA GLY A 195 -18.28 9.94 9.42
C GLY A 195 -17.68 10.80 10.52
N ALA A 196 -17.16 11.97 10.17
CA ALA A 196 -16.61 12.92 11.13
C ALA A 196 -17.66 13.46 12.11
N TRP A 197 -18.88 13.70 11.64
CA TRP A 197 -19.96 14.26 12.48
C TRP A 197 -20.79 13.20 13.20
N SER A 198 -20.96 12.00 12.62
CA SER A 198 -21.95 11.02 13.08
C SER A 198 -21.37 9.61 13.31
N GLY A 199 -20.06 9.46 13.20
CA GLY A 199 -19.35 8.21 13.38
C GLY A 199 -19.15 7.38 12.10
N PRO A 200 -18.22 6.41 12.15
CA PRO A 200 -17.74 5.71 10.97
C PRO A 200 -18.85 4.92 10.25
N ALA A 201 -19.76 4.30 10.99
CA ALA A 201 -20.87 3.53 10.39
C ALA A 201 -21.83 4.42 9.58
N ALA A 202 -22.20 5.59 10.12
CA ALA A 202 -23.05 6.55 9.43
C ALA A 202 -22.38 7.07 8.15
N GLY A 203 -21.07 7.35 8.22
CA GLY A 203 -20.28 7.77 7.07
C GLY A 203 -20.25 6.72 5.97
N LEU A 204 -19.99 5.45 6.31
CA LEU A 204 -20.00 4.34 5.37
C LEU A 204 -21.37 4.18 4.71
N VAL A 205 -22.46 4.19 5.50
CA VAL A 205 -23.81 4.10 4.97
C VAL A 205 -24.11 5.23 4.00
N ALA A 206 -23.81 6.48 4.35
CA ALA A 206 -24.00 7.64 3.50
C ALA A 206 -23.21 7.52 2.18
N GLY A 207 -21.96 7.09 2.25
CA GLY A 207 -21.13 6.88 1.07
C GLY A 207 -21.65 5.78 0.15
N PHE A 208 -22.00 4.62 0.69
CA PHE A 208 -22.57 3.52 -0.11
C PHE A 208 -23.94 3.86 -0.69
N LEU A 209 -24.80 4.59 0.01
CA LEU A 209 -26.07 5.10 -0.52
C LEU A 209 -25.83 6.08 -1.67
N ASN A 210 -24.91 7.02 -1.51
CA ASN A 210 -24.53 7.95 -2.58
C ASN A 210 -24.01 7.19 -3.81
N TRP A 211 -23.14 6.20 -3.61
CA TRP A 211 -22.66 5.34 -4.69
C TRP A 211 -23.80 4.60 -5.38
N ALA A 212 -24.70 3.96 -4.64
CA ALA A 212 -25.84 3.23 -5.19
C ALA A 212 -26.79 4.15 -6.00
N LEU A 213 -27.02 5.38 -5.52
CA LEU A 213 -27.78 6.39 -6.24
C LEU A 213 -27.10 6.79 -7.54
N ASN A 214 -25.78 7.07 -7.48
CA ASN A 214 -25.02 7.46 -8.65
C ASN A 214 -24.90 6.33 -9.69
N ALA A 215 -24.83 5.08 -9.26
CA ALA A 215 -24.80 3.92 -10.15
C ALA A 215 -26.12 3.72 -10.94
N ARG A 216 -27.24 4.23 -10.40
CA ARG A 216 -28.57 4.16 -11.06
C ARG A 216 -28.93 5.43 -11.81
N SER A 217 -28.33 6.55 -11.49
CA SER A 217 -28.66 7.85 -12.05
C SER A 217 -27.82 8.13 -13.31
N LYS A 218 -28.41 8.83 -14.29
CA LYS A 218 -27.66 9.38 -15.45
C LYS A 218 -26.79 10.58 -15.07
N LYS A 219 -27.05 11.21 -13.92
CA LYS A 219 -26.30 12.35 -13.41
C LYS A 219 -25.72 11.99 -12.04
N VAL A 220 -24.45 12.28 -11.84
CA VAL A 220 -23.77 12.06 -10.57
C VAL A 220 -24.24 13.09 -9.55
N PHE A 221 -24.78 12.61 -8.44
CA PHE A 221 -25.12 13.44 -7.29
C PHE A 221 -23.88 13.57 -6.40
N ALA A 222 -23.33 14.77 -6.33
CA ALA A 222 -22.15 15.08 -5.53
C ALA A 222 -22.27 16.48 -4.91
N LEU A 223 -21.84 16.60 -3.66
CA LEU A 223 -21.65 17.89 -3.00
C LEU A 223 -20.32 18.52 -3.45
N PRO A 224 -20.17 19.85 -3.38
CA PRO A 224 -18.90 20.51 -3.64
C PRO A 224 -17.76 19.98 -2.76
N ASP A 225 -16.59 19.72 -3.34
CA ASP A 225 -15.45 19.17 -2.62
C ASP A 225 -14.96 20.08 -1.50
N GLY A 226 -14.97 21.40 -1.73
CA GLY A 226 -14.63 22.39 -0.72
C GLY A 226 -15.58 22.38 0.49
N LEU A 227 -16.87 22.14 0.26
CA LEU A 227 -17.86 22.02 1.33
C LEU A 227 -17.67 20.75 2.14
N THR A 228 -17.58 19.60 1.47
CA THR A 228 -17.46 18.31 2.16
C THR A 228 -16.15 18.20 2.95
N LEU A 229 -15.03 18.57 2.36
CA LEU A 229 -13.74 18.57 3.02
C LEU A 229 -13.66 19.64 4.13
N GLY A 230 -14.21 20.82 3.91
CA GLY A 230 -14.28 21.88 4.93
C GLY A 230 -15.07 21.45 6.16
N LEU A 231 -16.28 20.91 5.98
CA LEU A 231 -17.09 20.39 7.07
C LEU A 231 -16.45 19.18 7.75
N ALA A 232 -15.78 18.31 6.99
CA ALA A 232 -15.04 17.18 7.54
C ALA A 232 -13.90 17.63 8.47
N ALA A 233 -13.16 18.68 8.10
CA ALA A 233 -12.08 19.23 8.92
C ALA A 233 -12.58 19.96 10.18
N LEU A 234 -13.77 20.56 10.12
CA LEU A 234 -14.36 21.27 11.27
C LEU A 234 -14.83 20.33 12.38
N ALA A 235 -15.29 19.12 12.05
CA ALA A 235 -15.87 18.21 13.04
C ALA A 235 -14.89 17.80 14.18
N PRO A 236 -13.63 17.38 13.91
CA PRO A 236 -12.67 17.09 14.97
C PRO A 236 -12.34 18.31 15.83
N VAL A 237 -12.27 19.50 15.20
CA VAL A 237 -12.02 20.76 15.93
C VAL A 237 -13.20 21.07 16.85
N ALA A 238 -14.44 20.98 16.37
CA ALA A 238 -15.63 21.18 17.18
C ALA A 238 -15.72 20.18 18.33
N GLY A 239 -15.44 18.91 18.08
CA GLY A 239 -15.43 17.86 19.10
C GLY A 239 -14.34 18.02 20.15
N TYR A 240 -13.24 18.74 19.82
CA TYR A 240 -12.21 19.09 20.79
C TYR A 240 -12.57 20.37 21.59
N MET A 241 -13.13 21.37 20.92
CA MET A 241 -13.40 22.69 21.51
C MET A 241 -14.66 22.72 22.38
N VAL A 242 -15.64 21.86 22.12
CA VAL A 242 -16.95 21.85 22.80
C VAL A 242 -17.16 20.54 23.56
N PRO A 243 -16.84 20.48 24.87
CA PRO A 243 -17.11 19.30 25.70
C PRO A 243 -18.60 18.91 25.67
N GLY A 244 -18.88 17.64 25.46
CA GLY A 244 -20.26 17.12 25.34
C GLY A 244 -20.90 17.27 23.96
N TRP A 245 -20.11 17.64 22.92
CA TRP A 245 -20.54 17.59 21.53
C TRP A 245 -20.85 16.16 21.08
N LEU A 246 -21.48 16.01 19.90
CA LEU A 246 -21.92 14.72 19.35
C LEU A 246 -20.84 13.63 19.36
N GLN A 247 -19.58 14.01 19.15
CA GLN A 247 -18.41 13.13 19.23
C GLN A 247 -17.19 13.87 19.80
N SER A 248 -16.29 13.12 20.45
CA SER A 248 -14.98 13.67 20.80
C SER A 248 -14.17 13.99 19.53
N GLY A 249 -13.17 14.87 19.64
CA GLY A 249 -12.31 15.20 18.50
C GLY A 249 -11.59 13.97 17.91
N LEU A 250 -11.19 13.01 18.76
CA LEU A 250 -10.56 11.77 18.32
C LEU A 250 -11.55 10.82 17.65
N ASP A 251 -12.78 10.70 18.16
CA ASP A 251 -13.83 9.88 17.53
C ASP A 251 -14.25 10.46 16.19
N SER A 252 -14.35 11.80 16.09
CA SER A 252 -14.60 12.50 14.83
C SER A 252 -13.50 12.23 13.81
N LEU A 253 -12.24 12.29 14.22
CA LEU A 253 -11.10 11.99 13.34
C LEU A 253 -11.11 10.52 12.90
N ARG A 254 -11.38 9.58 13.83
CA ARG A 254 -11.54 8.16 13.48
C ARG A 254 -12.71 7.96 12.52
N GLY A 255 -13.84 8.59 12.77
CA GLY A 255 -15.02 8.52 11.90
C GLY A 255 -14.72 9.01 10.48
N LEU A 256 -14.01 10.13 10.38
CA LEU A 256 -13.53 10.69 9.11
C LEU A 256 -12.65 9.70 8.36
N LEU A 257 -11.60 9.20 9.00
CA LEU A 257 -10.61 8.32 8.37
C LEU A 257 -11.20 6.98 7.98
N VAL A 258 -11.94 6.32 8.88
CA VAL A 258 -12.54 5.00 8.63
C VAL A 258 -13.56 5.05 7.48
N ALA A 259 -14.45 6.06 7.48
CA ALA A 259 -15.47 6.15 6.44
C ALA A 259 -14.86 6.48 5.07
N THR A 260 -13.90 7.41 5.01
CA THR A 260 -13.18 7.75 3.77
C THR A 260 -12.43 6.53 3.24
N GLY A 261 -11.67 5.84 4.10
CA GLY A 261 -10.86 4.69 3.71
C GLY A 261 -11.70 3.48 3.29
N GLY A 262 -12.84 3.26 3.95
CA GLY A 262 -13.76 2.20 3.56
C GLY A 262 -14.29 2.39 2.14
N LEU A 263 -14.70 3.60 1.79
CA LEU A 263 -15.12 3.93 0.42
C LEU A 263 -13.94 3.91 -0.56
N ALA A 264 -12.74 4.31 -0.13
CA ALA A 264 -11.56 4.24 -0.96
C ALA A 264 -11.20 2.79 -1.32
N LEU A 265 -11.13 1.89 -0.34
CA LEU A 265 -10.82 0.48 -0.60
C LEU A 265 -11.94 -0.21 -1.39
N ALA A 266 -13.21 0.02 -1.05
CA ALA A 266 -14.33 -0.55 -1.79
C ALA A 266 -14.42 -0.01 -3.22
N GLY A 267 -14.21 1.29 -3.41
CA GLY A 267 -14.15 1.92 -4.73
C GLY A 267 -12.98 1.41 -5.56
N GLY A 268 -11.81 1.25 -4.96
CA GLY A 268 -10.66 0.66 -5.63
C GLY A 268 -10.90 -0.79 -6.06
N LEU A 269 -11.54 -1.58 -5.22
CA LEU A 269 -11.93 -2.95 -5.57
C LEU A 269 -12.94 -2.98 -6.73
N TYR A 270 -13.91 -2.05 -6.74
CA TYR A 270 -14.85 -1.91 -7.84
C TYR A 270 -14.15 -1.64 -9.17
N TRP A 271 -13.17 -0.74 -9.19
CA TRP A 271 -12.40 -0.40 -10.39
C TRP A 271 -11.41 -1.50 -10.80
N ALA A 272 -10.92 -2.31 -9.87
CA ALA A 272 -10.05 -3.45 -10.20
C ALA A 272 -10.70 -4.48 -11.14
N PHE A 273 -12.03 -4.54 -11.18
CA PHE A 273 -12.80 -5.44 -12.05
C PHE A 273 -13.44 -4.74 -13.26
N ARG A 274 -13.14 -3.48 -13.48
CA ARG A 274 -13.70 -2.70 -14.60
C ARG A 274 -12.58 -2.03 -15.39
N PRO A 275 -12.80 -1.75 -16.69
CA PRO A 275 -11.87 -0.94 -17.44
C PRO A 275 -11.72 0.42 -16.76
N GLU A 276 -10.47 0.81 -16.50
CA GLU A 276 -10.18 2.14 -15.99
C GLU A 276 -10.65 3.16 -17.01
N PRO A 277 -11.31 4.23 -16.56
CA PRO A 277 -11.68 5.32 -17.44
C PRO A 277 -10.41 5.98 -18.00
N GLU A 278 -10.50 6.49 -19.22
CA GLU A 278 -9.38 7.22 -19.83
C GLU A 278 -8.96 8.38 -18.92
N GLU A 279 -7.69 8.41 -18.53
CA GLU A 279 -7.12 9.50 -17.76
C GLU A 279 -7.16 10.78 -18.62
N ASP A 280 -7.70 11.86 -18.08
CA ASP A 280 -7.58 13.16 -18.71
C ASP A 280 -6.11 13.61 -18.62
N PRO A 281 -5.41 13.79 -19.76
CA PRO A 281 -3.99 14.21 -19.75
C PRO A 281 -3.74 15.53 -19.02
N ASN A 282 -4.79 16.33 -18.81
CA ASN A 282 -4.74 17.61 -18.11
C ASN A 282 -5.14 17.50 -16.62
N GLU A 283 -5.53 16.31 -16.15
CA GLU A 283 -5.87 16.13 -14.75
C GLU A 283 -4.60 15.97 -13.90
N VAL A 284 -4.41 16.88 -12.98
CA VAL A 284 -3.27 16.79 -12.04
C VAL A 284 -3.59 15.76 -10.96
N VAL A 285 -2.98 14.61 -11.05
CA VAL A 285 -3.02 13.57 -10.02
C VAL A 285 -1.97 13.89 -8.97
N VAL A 286 -2.40 14.26 -7.77
CA VAL A 286 -1.50 14.60 -6.65
C VAL A 286 -0.91 13.35 -6.01
N MET A 287 -1.69 12.26 -5.96
CA MET A 287 -1.27 10.97 -5.40
C MET A 287 -1.94 9.83 -6.17
N GLY A 288 -1.18 8.81 -6.50
CA GLY A 288 -1.70 7.60 -7.14
C GLY A 288 -2.70 6.87 -6.23
N PHE A 289 -3.82 6.41 -6.81
CA PHE A 289 -4.80 5.66 -6.02
C PHE A 289 -4.26 4.29 -5.56
N GLY A 290 -3.23 3.78 -6.23
CA GLY A 290 -2.47 2.61 -5.81
C GLY A 290 -1.84 2.79 -4.43
N ASP A 291 -1.28 3.98 -4.13
CA ASP A 291 -0.67 4.29 -2.84
C ASP A 291 -1.70 4.29 -1.70
N VAL A 292 -2.93 4.74 -1.97
CA VAL A 292 -4.06 4.69 -1.01
C VAL A 292 -4.40 3.25 -0.65
N LYS A 293 -4.48 2.37 -1.64
CA LYS A 293 -4.72 0.93 -1.44
C LYS A 293 -3.58 0.25 -0.69
N LEU A 294 -2.33 0.57 -1.06
CA LEU A 294 -1.13 0.09 -0.38
C LEU A 294 -1.10 0.53 1.09
N ALA A 295 -1.48 1.78 1.39
CA ALA A 295 -1.59 2.25 2.77
C ALA A 295 -2.61 1.44 3.58
N GLY A 296 -3.75 1.08 2.98
CA GLY A 296 -4.71 0.17 3.60
C GLY A 296 -4.10 -1.19 3.92
N MET A 297 -3.36 -1.79 2.97
CA MET A 297 -2.63 -3.03 3.20
C MET A 297 -1.62 -2.87 4.35
N LEU A 298 -0.79 -1.82 4.32
CA LEU A 298 0.18 -1.56 5.39
C LEU A 298 -0.50 -1.39 6.75
N GLY A 299 -1.61 -0.65 6.83
CA GLY A 299 -2.37 -0.48 8.06
C GLY A 299 -2.90 -1.80 8.62
N ALA A 300 -3.37 -2.72 7.78
CA ALA A 300 -3.84 -4.04 8.19
C ALA A 300 -2.74 -4.88 8.87
N TRP A 301 -1.51 -4.74 8.42
CA TRP A 301 -0.37 -5.52 8.92
C TRP A 301 0.36 -4.84 10.09
N LEU A 302 0.45 -3.53 10.08
CA LEU A 302 1.30 -2.78 11.03
C LEU A 302 0.50 -2.18 12.19
N GLY A 303 -0.77 -1.87 11.96
CA GLY A 303 -1.53 -0.96 12.82
C GLY A 303 -1.37 0.50 12.40
N PHE A 304 -2.33 1.34 12.79
CA PHE A 304 -2.35 2.73 12.35
C PHE A 304 -1.15 3.55 12.84
N TRP A 305 -0.78 3.44 14.12
CA TRP A 305 0.31 4.23 14.68
C TRP A 305 1.69 3.84 14.12
N PRO A 306 2.06 2.55 14.05
CA PRO A 306 3.28 2.15 13.34
C PRO A 306 3.26 2.51 11.86
N PHE A 307 2.09 2.44 11.19
CA PHE A 307 1.95 2.91 9.81
C PHE A 307 2.33 4.40 9.69
N LEU A 308 1.93 5.27 10.63
CA LEU A 308 2.33 6.69 10.61
C LEU A 308 3.84 6.86 10.70
N VAL A 309 4.53 6.04 11.52
CA VAL A 309 6.00 6.03 11.56
C VAL A 309 6.56 5.65 10.20
N GLY A 310 6.03 4.60 9.59
CA GLY A 310 6.43 4.17 8.23
C GLY A 310 6.16 5.24 7.18
N LEU A 311 5.03 5.91 7.24
CA LEU A 311 4.68 7.00 6.34
C LEU A 311 5.65 8.18 6.47
N MET A 312 6.04 8.54 7.71
CA MET A 312 7.05 9.57 7.94
C MET A 312 8.39 9.19 7.31
N VAL A 313 8.83 7.94 7.49
CA VAL A 313 10.05 7.42 6.85
C VAL A 313 9.93 7.47 5.32
N ALA A 314 8.79 7.06 4.77
CA ALA A 314 8.52 7.09 3.34
C ALA A 314 8.62 8.50 2.75
N VAL A 315 8.01 9.48 3.41
CA VAL A 315 8.04 10.88 2.99
C VAL A 315 9.46 11.45 3.04
N LEU A 316 10.21 11.19 4.13
CA LEU A 316 11.60 11.63 4.27
C LEU A 316 12.50 10.98 3.22
N ALA A 317 12.38 9.67 3.02
CA ALA A 317 13.14 8.94 2.01
C ALA A 317 12.81 9.45 0.59
N GLY A 318 11.53 9.66 0.29
CA GLY A 318 11.07 10.21 -0.98
C GLY A 318 11.58 11.63 -1.22
N ALA A 319 11.59 12.48 -0.21
CA ALA A 319 12.13 13.84 -0.30
C ALA A 319 13.65 13.83 -0.58
N VAL A 320 14.41 13.02 0.15
CA VAL A 320 15.88 12.95 0.00
C VAL A 320 16.27 12.33 -1.34
N LEU A 321 15.71 11.16 -1.67
CA LEU A 321 16.08 10.44 -2.90
C LEU A 321 15.48 11.10 -4.14
N GLY A 322 14.25 11.62 -4.07
CA GLY A 322 13.61 12.35 -5.16
C GLY A 322 14.40 13.58 -5.59
N THR A 323 14.93 14.34 -4.63
CA THR A 323 15.80 15.50 -4.92
C THR A 323 17.16 15.07 -5.48
N ALA A 324 17.74 13.98 -4.96
CA ALA A 324 19.02 13.47 -5.41
C ALA A 324 19.00 12.97 -6.87
N PHE A 325 17.93 12.31 -7.28
CA PHE A 325 17.80 11.76 -8.64
C PHE A 325 17.19 12.73 -9.65
N ARG A 326 16.79 13.95 -9.26
CA ARG A 326 16.18 14.97 -10.13
C ARG A 326 15.05 14.45 -11.05
N SER A 327 14.39 13.37 -10.65
CA SER A 327 13.31 12.78 -11.43
C SER A 327 12.03 13.59 -11.31
N ARG A 328 11.37 13.90 -12.46
CA ARG A 328 10.07 14.59 -12.47
C ARG A 328 8.91 13.73 -11.94
N LYS A 329 9.02 12.41 -12.05
CA LYS A 329 8.05 11.44 -11.50
C LYS A 329 8.83 10.45 -10.64
N VAL A 330 8.46 10.32 -9.39
CA VAL A 330 9.07 9.39 -8.44
C VAL A 330 7.98 8.44 -7.97
N PRO A 331 8.12 7.12 -8.20
CA PRO A 331 7.14 6.16 -7.68
C PRO A 331 7.16 6.21 -6.15
N PHE A 332 6.00 6.36 -5.51
CA PHE A 332 5.92 6.49 -4.06
C PHE A 332 5.85 5.13 -3.34
N GLY A 333 5.36 4.09 -4.02
CA GLY A 333 5.24 2.73 -3.49
C GLY A 333 6.53 2.16 -2.87
N PRO A 334 7.71 2.28 -3.50
CA PRO A 334 8.98 1.83 -2.92
C PRO A 334 9.31 2.50 -1.60
N TYR A 335 9.02 3.79 -1.45
CA TYR A 335 9.25 4.51 -0.20
C TYR A 335 8.27 4.07 0.89
N LEU A 336 7.00 3.86 0.53
CA LEU A 336 6.00 3.27 1.44
C LEU A 336 6.42 1.87 1.88
N ALA A 337 6.99 1.06 1.00
CA ALA A 337 7.49 -0.26 1.34
C ALA A 337 8.69 -0.21 2.29
N ILE A 338 9.65 0.68 2.06
CA ILE A 338 10.78 0.92 2.99
C ILE A 338 10.24 1.36 4.35
N GLY A 339 9.34 2.34 4.36
CA GLY A 339 8.69 2.80 5.58
C GLY A 339 7.92 1.67 6.29
N GLY A 340 7.22 0.83 5.54
CA GLY A 340 6.53 -0.36 6.04
C GLY A 340 7.47 -1.37 6.69
N LEU A 341 8.64 -1.63 6.09
CA LEU A 341 9.66 -2.50 6.67
C LEU A 341 10.25 -1.92 7.95
N VAL A 342 10.54 -0.62 7.98
CA VAL A 342 11.00 0.05 9.20
C VAL A 342 9.93 -0.02 10.29
N ALA A 343 8.67 0.25 9.96
CA ALA A 343 7.57 0.21 10.89
C ALA A 343 7.29 -1.21 11.41
N LEU A 344 7.49 -2.24 10.59
CA LEU A 344 7.35 -3.64 10.99
C LEU A 344 8.27 -4.01 12.16
N PHE A 345 9.54 -3.59 12.10
CA PHE A 345 10.54 -3.96 13.11
C PHE A 345 10.64 -2.97 14.26
N PHE A 346 10.42 -1.69 13.99
CA PHE A 346 10.71 -0.62 14.94
C PHE A 346 9.49 0.24 15.28
N GLY A 347 8.39 0.14 14.52
CA GLY A 347 7.24 1.04 14.64
C GLY A 347 6.66 1.09 16.05
N ASN A 348 6.35 -0.05 16.64
CA ASN A 348 5.83 -0.12 18.01
C ASN A 348 6.80 0.44 19.06
N ARG A 349 8.12 0.22 18.89
CA ARG A 349 9.14 0.75 19.80
C ARG A 349 9.21 2.28 19.73
N ILE A 350 9.16 2.82 18.50
CA ILE A 350 9.17 4.27 18.26
C ILE A 350 7.91 4.90 18.83
N VAL A 351 6.74 4.31 18.59
CA VAL A 351 5.46 4.80 19.15
C VAL A 351 5.50 4.78 20.68
N SER A 352 5.88 3.66 21.31
CA SER A 352 5.97 3.56 22.77
C SER A 352 6.96 4.56 23.37
N TRP A 353 8.13 4.73 22.73
CA TRP A 353 9.11 5.71 23.16
C TRP A 353 8.53 7.15 23.11
N TYR A 354 7.85 7.48 22.01
CA TYR A 354 7.25 8.81 21.83
C TYR A 354 6.12 9.09 22.85
N LEU A 355 5.25 8.11 23.09
CA LEU A 355 4.17 8.24 24.08
C LEU A 355 4.74 8.39 25.50
N SER A 356 5.79 7.65 25.84
CA SER A 356 6.50 7.81 27.13
C SER A 356 7.11 9.19 27.28
N TYR A 357 7.70 9.74 26.21
CA TYR A 357 8.24 11.09 26.22
C TYR A 357 7.17 12.18 26.45
N LEU A 358 5.95 11.96 25.94
CA LEU A 358 4.81 12.85 26.17
C LEU A 358 4.12 12.65 27.53
N GLY A 359 4.54 11.66 28.33
CA GLY A 359 3.90 11.32 29.61
C GLY A 359 2.52 10.69 29.48
N ILE A 360 2.20 10.09 28.31
CA ILE A 360 0.91 9.47 28.00
C ILE A 360 1.02 7.93 28.04
N GLY A 361 2.22 7.38 28.21
CA GLY A 361 2.53 5.95 28.20
C GLY A 361 2.66 5.32 29.57
#